data_66c5ed76ad28d454fbc80c3ff3cf00d6
#
_entry.id   66c5ed76ad28d454fbc80c3ff3cf00d6
#
_cell.length_a   1.000
_cell.length_b   1.000
_cell.length_c   1.000
_cell.angle_alpha   90.00
_cell.angle_beta   90.00
_cell.angle_gamma   90.00
#
_symmetry.space_group_name_H-M   'P 1'
#
loop_
_entity.id
_entity.type
_entity.pdbx_description
1 polymer ?
#
loop_
_entity_poly.entity_id
_entity_poly.type
_entity_poly.pdbx_seq_one_letter_code
_entity_poly.pdbx_strand_id
1 'polypeptide(L)'
;TETIVVKQEYNNINILLSDIFYIEALENYCKIHRINGNSVISRLNIKSIHKMLPQNTFLRVHRSFLIPINRIQRFSKQEIWLRGLSRPIPVGRRYAKEIYDFLTDNRQL
;
A
#
# COMPACT_ATOMS: atom_id res chain seq x y z
N THR A 1 -2.60 1.81 -18.89
CA THR A 1 -2.49 2.17 -17.47
C THR A 1 -3.59 1.52 -16.66
N GLU A 2 -3.20 0.88 -15.58
CA GLU A 2 -4.16 0.18 -14.75
C GLU A 2 -4.77 1.08 -13.69
N THR A 3 -6.04 0.85 -13.44
CA THR A 3 -6.78 1.60 -12.42
C THR A 3 -7.55 0.64 -11.55
N ILE A 4 -7.92 1.12 -10.37
CA ILE A 4 -8.95 0.47 -9.58
C ILE A 4 -10.06 1.48 -9.32
N VAL A 5 -11.26 0.98 -9.06
CA VAL A 5 -12.40 1.83 -8.75
C VAL A 5 -12.78 1.57 -7.31
N VAL A 6 -12.80 2.61 -6.51
CA VAL A 6 -13.25 2.51 -5.13
C VAL A 6 -14.38 3.49 -4.89
N LYS A 7 -15.24 3.15 -3.95
CA LYS A 7 -16.39 3.99 -3.65
C LYS A 7 -16.06 4.91 -2.49
N GLN A 8 -16.27 6.21 -2.71
CA GLN A 8 -16.17 7.21 -1.67
C GLN A 8 -17.52 7.90 -1.57
N GLU A 9 -18.22 7.65 -0.48
CA GLU A 9 -19.61 8.11 -0.32
C GLU A 9 -20.46 7.62 -1.49
N TYR A 10 -20.99 8.52 -2.30
CA TYR A 10 -21.85 8.14 -3.43
C TYR A 10 -21.08 8.09 -4.75
N ASN A 11 -19.81 8.42 -4.73
CA ASN A 11 -19.02 8.51 -5.95
C ASN A 11 -18.14 7.29 -6.13
N ASN A 12 -17.98 6.86 -7.37
CA ASN A 12 -17.01 5.85 -7.73
C ASN A 12 -15.78 6.58 -8.24
N ILE A 13 -14.65 6.34 -7.58
CA ILE A 13 -13.41 7.05 -7.88
C ILE A 13 -12.48 6.11 -8.62
N ASN A 14 -12.06 6.51 -9.82
CA ASN A 14 -11.02 5.82 -10.57
C ASN A 14 -9.66 6.27 -10.07
N ILE A 15 -8.83 5.32 -9.66
CA ILE A 15 -7.50 5.63 -9.16
C ILE A 15 -6.48 4.89 -9.99
N LEU A 16 -5.54 5.64 -10.59
CA LEU A 16 -4.41 5.03 -11.29
C LEU A 16 -3.53 4.33 -10.25
N LEU A 17 -3.13 3.10 -10.54
CA LEU A 17 -2.27 2.37 -9.63
C LEU A 17 -0.96 3.12 -9.39
N SER A 18 -0.43 3.75 -10.43
CA SER A 18 0.81 4.51 -10.32
C SER A 18 0.66 5.77 -9.46
N ASP A 19 -0.57 6.19 -9.17
CA ASP A 19 -0.82 7.37 -8.35
C ASP A 19 -1.02 7.02 -6.87
N ILE A 20 -1.04 5.75 -6.53
CA ILE A 20 -1.22 5.32 -5.15
C ILE A 20 0.11 5.41 -4.43
N PHE A 21 0.15 6.23 -3.38
CA PHE A 21 1.34 6.39 -2.57
C PHE A 21 1.44 5.24 -1.56
N TYR A 22 0.39 5.08 -0.76
CA TYR A 22 0.23 3.93 0.13
C TYR A 22 -1.20 3.93 0.64
N ILE A 23 -1.60 2.81 1.23
CA ILE A 23 -2.96 2.66 1.72
C ILE A 23 -2.90 2.38 3.21
N GLU A 24 -3.68 3.14 3.96
CA GLU A 24 -3.70 3.08 5.42
C GLU A 24 -5.08 2.67 5.89
N ALA A 25 -5.14 1.63 6.73
CA ALA A 25 -6.39 1.21 7.34
C ALA A 25 -6.61 2.01 8.62
N LEU A 26 -7.75 2.64 8.71
CA LEU A 26 -8.18 3.35 9.89
C LEU A 26 -9.36 2.57 10.47
N GLU A 27 -9.93 3.05 11.56
CA GLU A 27 -10.86 2.24 12.34
C GLU A 27 -12.00 1.64 11.53
N ASN A 28 -12.68 2.45 10.72
CA ASN A 28 -13.85 2.00 9.97
C ASN A 28 -13.73 2.22 8.48
N TYR A 29 -12.53 2.57 8.00
CA TYR A 29 -12.35 2.88 6.59
C TYR A 29 -10.88 2.78 6.23
N CYS A 30 -10.60 2.86 4.94
CA CYS A 30 -9.23 2.91 4.44
C CYS A 30 -9.00 4.24 3.75
N LYS A 31 -7.81 4.78 3.93
CA LYS A 31 -7.39 6.01 3.30
C LYS A 31 -6.35 5.67 2.24
N ILE A 32 -6.68 5.95 1.00
CA ILE A 32 -5.76 5.74 -0.10
C ILE A 32 -5.04 7.04 -0.36
N HIS A 33 -3.79 7.09 0.07
CA HIS A 33 -2.95 8.28 -0.13
C HIS A 33 -2.46 8.30 -1.56
N ARG A 34 -2.66 9.42 -2.23
CA ARG A 34 -2.26 9.55 -3.63
C ARG A 34 -1.06 10.47 -3.75
N ILE A 35 -0.26 10.20 -4.76
CA ILE A 35 0.92 11.03 -5.04
C ILE A 35 0.46 12.40 -5.54
N ASN A 36 -0.49 12.39 -6.46
CA ASN A 36 -1.07 13.62 -6.99
C ASN A 36 -2.54 13.64 -6.64
N GLY A 37 -2.94 14.69 -5.93
CA GLY A 37 -4.34 14.85 -5.59
C GLY A 37 -4.66 14.46 -4.17
N ASN A 38 -5.92 14.58 -3.83
CA ASN A 38 -6.39 14.34 -2.48
C ASN A 38 -6.51 12.85 -2.19
N SER A 39 -6.39 12.50 -0.92
CA SER A 39 -6.60 11.12 -0.48
C SER A 39 -8.04 10.71 -0.71
N VAL A 40 -8.25 9.42 -0.97
CA VAL A 40 -9.57 8.86 -1.15
C VAL A 40 -9.90 8.02 0.07
N ILE A 41 -11.09 8.24 0.63
CA ILE A 41 -11.54 7.52 1.82
C ILE A 41 -12.62 6.54 1.41
N SER A 42 -12.41 5.26 1.69
CA SER A 42 -13.36 4.22 1.33
C SER A 42 -13.66 3.36 2.54
N ARG A 43 -14.89 2.88 2.63
CA ARG A 43 -15.28 2.00 3.72
C ARG A 43 -14.87 0.55 3.52
N LEU A 44 -14.24 0.25 2.39
CA LEU A 44 -13.69 -1.08 2.17
C LEU A 44 -12.58 -1.35 3.17
N ASN A 45 -12.46 -2.59 3.63
CA ASN A 45 -11.33 -2.92 4.48
C ASN A 45 -10.09 -3.15 3.62
N ILE A 46 -8.93 -3.12 4.29
CA ILE A 46 -7.66 -3.17 3.57
C ILE A 46 -7.46 -4.49 2.84
N LYS A 47 -8.00 -5.58 3.38
CA LYS A 47 -7.90 -6.87 2.74
C LYS A 47 -8.66 -6.90 1.41
N SER A 48 -9.83 -6.28 1.39
CA SER A 48 -10.62 -6.19 0.16
C SER A 48 -9.93 -5.35 -0.88
N ILE A 49 -9.33 -4.24 -0.47
CA ILE A 49 -8.60 -3.39 -1.40
C ILE A 49 -7.38 -4.14 -1.94
N HIS A 50 -6.69 -4.88 -1.07
CA HIS A 50 -5.52 -5.66 -1.52
C HIS A 50 -5.90 -6.64 -2.62
N LYS A 51 -7.07 -7.25 -2.51
CA LYS A 51 -7.53 -8.20 -3.53
C LYS A 51 -7.84 -7.54 -4.86
N MET A 52 -8.15 -6.26 -4.85
CA MET A 52 -8.43 -5.53 -6.09
C MET A 52 -7.15 -5.17 -6.84
N LEU A 53 -6.02 -5.20 -6.17
CA LEU A 53 -4.75 -4.82 -6.78
C LEU A 53 -4.11 -6.02 -7.47
N PRO A 54 -3.36 -5.79 -8.56
CA PRO A 54 -2.68 -6.89 -9.22
C PRO A 54 -1.68 -7.57 -8.29
N GLN A 55 -1.52 -8.88 -8.45
CA GLN A 55 -0.60 -9.63 -7.64
C GLN A 55 0.82 -9.11 -7.81
N ASN A 56 1.58 -9.13 -6.72
CA ASN A 56 3.00 -8.78 -6.73
C ASN A 56 3.27 -7.32 -7.05
N THR A 57 2.29 -6.45 -6.85
CA THR A 57 2.49 -5.01 -7.04
C THR A 57 2.45 -4.24 -5.73
N PHE A 58 1.72 -4.79 -4.75
CA PHE A 58 1.61 -4.16 -3.43
C PHE A 58 1.90 -5.20 -2.36
N LEU A 59 2.47 -4.74 -1.24
CA LEU A 59 2.77 -5.60 -0.09
C LEU A 59 1.99 -5.15 1.13
N ARG A 60 1.40 -6.12 1.82
CA ARG A 60 0.81 -5.89 3.12
C ARG A 60 1.93 -6.00 4.15
N VAL A 61 2.35 -4.87 4.71
CA VAL A 61 3.50 -4.83 5.62
C VAL A 61 3.13 -4.63 7.07
N HIS A 62 1.86 -4.35 7.31
CA HIS A 62 1.35 -4.07 8.64
C HIS A 62 -0.15 -4.28 8.58
N ARG A 63 -0.77 -4.56 9.71
CA ARG A 63 -2.23 -4.73 9.68
C ARG A 63 -2.94 -3.48 9.17
N SER A 64 -2.26 -2.33 9.23
CA SER A 64 -2.84 -1.06 8.80
C SER A 64 -2.19 -0.46 7.56
N PHE A 65 -1.22 -1.14 6.95
CA PHE A 65 -0.52 -0.53 5.82
C PHE A 65 -0.33 -1.50 4.66
N LEU A 66 -0.55 -0.97 3.47
CA LEU A 66 -0.40 -1.67 2.21
C LEU A 66 0.39 -0.72 1.31
N ILE A 67 1.53 -1.16 0.80
CA ILE A 67 2.45 -0.27 0.08
C ILE A 67 2.79 -0.79 -1.30
N PRO A 68 3.07 0.12 -2.26
CA PRO A 68 3.52 -0.31 -3.58
C PRO A 68 4.99 -0.71 -3.54
N ILE A 69 5.29 -1.86 -4.15
CA ILE A 69 6.64 -2.41 -4.12
C ILE A 69 7.62 -1.49 -4.85
N ASN A 70 7.20 -0.91 -5.96
CA ASN A 70 8.11 -0.14 -6.81
C ASN A 70 8.48 1.22 -6.23
N ARG A 71 7.92 1.62 -5.11
CA ARG A 71 8.29 2.88 -4.47
C ARG A 71 9.17 2.68 -3.24
N ILE A 72 9.50 1.45 -2.91
CA ILE A 72 10.34 1.16 -1.75
C ILE A 72 11.76 1.66 -2.05
N GLN A 73 12.26 2.54 -1.19
CA GLN A 73 13.59 3.08 -1.31
C GLN A 73 14.60 2.29 -0.48
N ARG A 74 14.22 1.96 0.73
CA ARG A 74 15.04 1.13 1.61
C ARG A 74 14.14 0.50 2.66
N PHE A 75 14.62 -0.56 3.28
CA PHE A 75 13.79 -1.30 4.22
C PHE A 75 14.66 -2.03 5.25
N SER A 76 14.03 -2.35 6.35
CA SER A 76 14.58 -3.20 7.38
C SER A 76 13.47 -4.11 7.88
N LYS A 77 13.73 -4.90 8.89
CA LYS A 77 12.69 -5.74 9.47
C LYS A 77 11.67 -4.94 10.27
N GLN A 78 11.96 -3.67 10.54
CA GLN A 78 11.10 -2.85 11.40
C GLN A 78 10.38 -1.76 10.65
N GLU A 79 10.92 -1.29 9.53
CA GLU A 79 10.31 -0.19 8.83
C GLU A 79 10.72 -0.14 7.37
N ILE A 80 9.90 0.52 6.57
CA ILE A 80 10.13 0.64 5.13
C ILE A 80 10.02 2.11 4.77
N TRP A 81 11.01 2.60 4.00
CA TRP A 81 11.02 3.97 3.52
C TRP A 81 10.56 4.00 2.07
N LEU A 82 9.54 4.79 1.80
CA LEU A 82 9.04 4.99 0.43
C LEU A 82 9.59 6.30 -0.10
N ARG A 83 9.87 6.31 -1.41
CA ARG A 83 10.32 7.54 -2.04
C ARG A 83 9.28 8.62 -1.90
N GLY A 84 9.72 9.78 -1.44
CA GLY A 84 8.85 10.94 -1.30
C GLY A 84 8.12 11.02 0.03
N LEU A 85 8.23 10.01 0.87
CA LEU A 85 7.60 10.03 2.17
C LEU A 85 8.65 10.37 3.23
N SER A 86 8.33 11.31 4.10
CA SER A 86 9.30 11.80 5.09
C SER A 86 9.41 10.93 6.33
N ARG A 87 8.48 9.99 6.50
CA ARG A 87 8.47 9.08 7.63
C ARG A 87 8.41 7.64 7.15
N PRO A 88 9.00 6.70 7.89
CA PRO A 88 8.91 5.30 7.48
C PRO A 88 7.54 4.71 7.75
N ILE A 89 7.23 3.66 7.00
CA ILE A 89 6.04 2.85 7.23
C ILE A 89 6.46 1.71 8.15
N PRO A 90 5.78 1.52 9.28
CA PRO A 90 6.16 0.44 10.19
C PRO A 90 5.82 -0.94 9.61
N VAL A 91 6.67 -1.91 9.92
CA VAL A 91 6.42 -3.30 9.53
C VAL A 91 5.94 -4.03 10.77
N GLY A 92 4.76 -4.66 10.67
CA GLY A 92 4.20 -5.43 11.77
C GLY A 92 5.02 -6.69 12.04
N ARG A 93 5.07 -7.10 13.31
CA ARG A 93 5.86 -8.28 13.69
C ARG A 93 5.46 -9.52 12.90
N ARG A 94 4.16 -9.68 12.65
CA ARG A 94 3.66 -10.86 11.95
C ARG A 94 4.08 -10.91 10.49
N TYR A 95 4.49 -9.76 9.95
CA TYR A 95 4.83 -9.65 8.53
C TYR A 95 6.33 -9.56 8.31
N ALA A 96 7.09 -9.30 9.36
CA ALA A 96 8.48 -8.89 9.22
C ALA A 96 9.34 -9.90 8.48
N LYS A 97 9.28 -11.17 8.88
CA LYS A 97 10.13 -12.18 8.28
C LYS A 97 9.81 -12.39 6.80
N GLU A 98 8.54 -12.55 6.52
CA GLU A 98 8.10 -12.81 5.15
C GLU A 98 8.42 -11.64 4.22
N ILE A 99 8.17 -10.43 4.68
CA ILE A 99 8.43 -9.23 3.90
C ILE A 99 9.93 -9.06 3.66
N TYR A 100 10.71 -9.22 4.72
CA TYR A 100 12.16 -9.07 4.60
C TYR A 100 12.75 -10.10 3.63
N ASP A 101 12.32 -11.36 3.75
CA ASP A 101 12.79 -12.41 2.87
C ASP A 101 12.39 -12.13 1.43
N PHE A 102 11.16 -11.67 1.21
CA PHE A 102 10.70 -11.35 -0.14
C PHE A 102 11.53 -10.22 -0.75
N LEU A 103 11.79 -9.17 0.01
CA LEU A 103 12.49 -7.99 -0.51
C LEU A 103 13.99 -8.22 -0.70
N THR A 104 14.56 -9.18 0.01
CA THR A 104 15.98 -9.48 -0.13
C THR A 104 16.27 -10.58 -1.12
N ASP A 105 15.23 -11.19 -1.70
CA ASP A 105 15.41 -12.28 -2.65
C ASP A 105 15.73 -11.72 -4.03
N ASN A 106 17.02 -11.60 -4.32
CA ASN A 106 17.48 -11.01 -5.57
C ASN A 106 17.30 -11.91 -6.78
N ARG A 107 16.87 -13.15 -6.58
CA ARG A 107 16.61 -14.04 -7.71
C ARG A 107 15.39 -13.59 -8.48
N GLN A 108 14.65 -12.64 -7.94
CA GLN A 108 13.52 -12.04 -8.62
C GLN A 108 13.95 -11.21 -9.83
N LEU A 109 15.20 -10.82 -9.85
CA LEU A 109 15.69 -9.91 -10.89
C LEU A 109 16.18 -10.63 -12.13
#